data_5906c61f26560cc541a7bf41e06b2f74
#
_entry.id   5906c61f26560cc541a7bf41e06b2f74
#
_cell.length_a   1.000
_cell.length_b   1.000
_cell.length_c   1.000
_cell.angle_alpha   90.00
_cell.angle_beta   90.00
_cell.angle_gamma   90.00
#
_symmetry.space_group_name_H-M   'P 1'
#
loop_
_entity.id
_entity.type
_entity.pdbx_description
1 polymer ?
#
loop_
_entity_poly.entity_id
_entity_poly.type
_entity_poly.pdbx_seq_one_letter_code
_entity_poly.pdbx_strand_id
1 'polypeptide(L)'
;KLNRFRKKYLNFSKKFETYNDLEEFDWSSFDCFIVGSDQVWNTKFLLGDPAFLLKFAPANKPRISLSSSFAIKSLPVEFHNLFSNELKKFKALSVRERNGVNIIQKELNISKDVEISLDPTLLLSREEWLSCVPRSSFKKKRPYILVYMWTYAFEPRPYIFQVIEYYQKQMSAEVVVLEGHRELQGLRCPFV
;
A
#
# COMPACT_ATOMS: atom_id res chain seq x y z
N LYS A 1 16.60 -6.10 8.20
CA LYS A 1 16.71 -6.16 6.71
C LYS A 1 15.93 -5.00 6.06
N LEU A 2 14.65 -4.78 6.40
CA LEU A 2 13.80 -3.73 5.82
C LEU A 2 14.38 -2.31 5.97
N ASN A 3 14.86 -1.94 7.15
CA ASN A 3 15.46 -0.62 7.38
C ASN A 3 16.73 -0.38 6.54
N ARG A 4 17.52 -1.43 6.26
CA ARG A 4 18.68 -1.32 5.38
C ARG A 4 18.25 -1.09 3.92
N PHE A 5 17.19 -1.76 3.46
CA PHE A 5 16.61 -1.55 2.14
C PHE A 5 16.10 -0.11 2.01
N ARG A 6 15.27 0.34 2.95
CA ARG A 6 14.72 1.70 2.94
C ARG A 6 15.82 2.76 2.85
N LYS A 7 16.85 2.67 3.71
CA LYS A 7 17.99 3.61 3.70
C LYS A 7 18.79 3.60 2.40
N LYS A 8 18.81 2.46 1.68
CA LYS A 8 19.58 2.31 0.43
C LYS A 8 18.85 2.87 -0.78
N TYR A 9 17.54 2.72 -0.84
CA TYR A 9 16.75 2.97 -2.05
C TYR A 9 15.77 4.14 -1.95
N LEU A 10 15.53 4.66 -0.76
CA LEU A 10 14.59 5.75 -0.54
C LEU A 10 15.32 6.96 0.06
N ASN A 11 15.09 8.12 -0.54
CA ASN A 11 15.51 9.39 0.02
C ASN A 11 14.45 9.86 1.00
N PHE A 12 14.76 9.81 2.29
CA PHE A 12 13.87 10.32 3.31
C PHE A 12 14.23 11.78 3.61
N SER A 13 13.21 12.62 3.78
CA SER A 13 13.33 13.89 4.47
C SER A 13 13.54 13.66 5.98
N LYS A 14 13.44 14.68 6.79
CA LYS A 14 13.43 14.51 8.25
C LYS A 14 12.18 13.71 8.67
N LYS A 15 12.23 13.11 9.85
CA LYS A 15 11.05 12.51 10.49
C LYS A 15 10.20 13.64 11.10
N PHE A 16 8.91 13.57 10.89
CA PHE A 16 7.91 14.44 11.51
C PHE A 16 7.17 13.65 12.59
N GLU A 17 7.01 14.23 13.76
CA GLU A 17 6.32 13.56 14.88
C GLU A 17 4.85 13.98 14.96
N THR A 18 4.53 15.19 14.52
CA THR A 18 3.18 15.76 14.55
C THR A 18 2.80 16.33 13.19
N TYR A 19 1.49 16.55 12.99
CA TYR A 19 1.01 17.23 11.78
C TYR A 19 1.49 18.70 11.74
N ASN A 20 1.62 19.37 12.87
CA ASN A 20 2.18 20.75 12.93
C ASN A 20 3.61 20.81 12.40
N ASP A 21 4.44 19.80 12.70
CA ASP A 21 5.80 19.75 12.16
C ASP A 21 5.80 19.69 10.61
N LEU A 22 4.78 19.08 10.01
CA LEU A 22 4.60 19.08 8.56
C LEU A 22 4.18 20.46 8.05
N GLU A 23 3.28 21.15 8.72
CA GLU A 23 2.80 22.49 8.31
C GLU A 23 3.89 23.55 8.44
N GLU A 24 4.74 23.45 9.45
CA GLU A 24 5.83 24.42 9.70
C GLU A 24 7.09 24.16 8.87
N PHE A 25 7.20 23.01 8.19
CA PHE A 25 8.38 22.69 7.42
C PHE A 25 8.43 23.49 6.10
N ASP A 26 9.60 23.94 5.71
CA ASP A 26 9.82 24.59 4.43
C ASP A 26 9.80 23.58 3.27
N TRP A 27 8.69 23.56 2.54
CA TRP A 27 8.48 22.72 1.37
C TRP A 27 8.87 23.39 0.04
N SER A 28 9.53 24.55 0.06
CA SER A 28 9.85 25.33 -1.16
C SER A 28 10.71 24.58 -2.16
N SER A 29 11.60 23.73 -1.69
CA SER A 29 12.50 22.90 -2.53
C SER A 29 11.82 21.74 -3.25
N PHE A 30 10.55 21.46 -2.96
CA PHE A 30 9.80 20.38 -3.61
C PHE A 30 8.94 20.94 -4.75
N ASP A 31 8.94 20.26 -5.90
CA ASP A 31 8.19 20.70 -7.07
C ASP A 31 6.78 20.12 -7.15
N CYS A 32 6.55 18.96 -6.52
CA CYS A 32 5.29 18.25 -6.55
C CYS A 32 5.12 17.37 -5.31
N PHE A 33 3.89 17.16 -4.89
CA PHE A 33 3.53 16.27 -3.79
C PHE A 33 2.67 15.12 -4.31
N ILE A 34 3.08 13.89 -4.00
CA ILE A 34 2.37 12.70 -4.43
C ILE A 34 1.97 11.88 -3.20
N VAL A 35 0.72 11.44 -3.16
CA VAL A 35 0.22 10.53 -2.14
C VAL A 35 -0.27 9.22 -2.76
N GLY A 36 0.00 8.13 -2.09
CA GLY A 36 -0.33 6.78 -2.54
C GLY A 36 0.93 5.90 -2.62
N SER A 37 0.85 4.66 -2.99
CA SER A 37 -0.44 3.97 -3.15
C SER A 37 -1.00 3.54 -1.79
N ASP A 38 -1.67 2.35 -1.74
CA ASP A 38 -2.24 1.76 -0.55
C ASP A 38 -3.47 2.52 0.01
N GLN A 39 -3.94 2.07 1.16
CA GLN A 39 -5.17 2.53 1.81
C GLN A 39 -4.99 3.86 2.54
N VAL A 40 -4.30 4.80 1.92
CA VAL A 40 -3.98 6.12 2.51
C VAL A 40 -5.21 7.00 2.77
N TRP A 41 -6.38 6.63 2.22
CA TRP A 41 -7.65 7.31 2.44
C TRP A 41 -8.68 6.44 3.19
N ASN A 42 -8.22 5.34 3.80
CA ASN A 42 -9.07 4.50 4.63
C ASN A 42 -9.26 5.12 6.02
N THR A 43 -10.41 5.72 6.23
CA THR A 43 -10.74 6.41 7.50
C THR A 43 -10.86 5.49 8.70
N LYS A 44 -11.03 4.17 8.51
CA LYS A 44 -11.02 3.20 9.61
C LYS A 44 -9.63 3.06 10.27
N PHE A 45 -8.57 3.28 9.51
CA PHE A 45 -7.20 3.13 10.00
C PHE A 45 -6.53 4.48 10.25
N LEU A 46 -6.76 5.45 9.37
CA LEU A 46 -6.04 6.73 9.38
C LEU A 46 -6.89 7.89 9.90
N LEU A 47 -8.17 7.63 10.26
CA LEU A 47 -9.07 8.60 10.88
C LEU A 47 -9.14 9.97 10.15
N GLY A 48 -8.93 9.96 8.83
CA GLY A 48 -8.92 11.18 8.04
C GLY A 48 -7.69 12.07 8.25
N ASP A 49 -6.55 11.52 8.63
CA ASP A 49 -5.31 12.28 8.85
C ASP A 49 -5.01 13.19 7.64
N PRO A 50 -4.95 14.51 7.83
CA PRO A 50 -4.75 15.49 6.76
C PRO A 50 -3.38 15.39 6.08
N ALA A 51 -2.41 14.72 6.67
CA ALA A 51 -1.12 14.44 6.04
C ALA A 51 -1.30 13.62 4.76
N PHE A 52 -2.19 12.62 4.77
CA PHE A 52 -2.50 11.80 3.59
C PHE A 52 -3.43 12.49 2.57
N LEU A 53 -3.92 13.68 2.88
CA LEU A 53 -4.59 14.56 1.94
C LEU A 53 -3.64 15.67 1.42
N LEU A 54 -2.36 15.58 1.76
CA LEU A 54 -1.33 16.56 1.40
C LEU A 54 -1.72 18.00 1.80
N LYS A 55 -2.50 18.17 2.87
CA LYS A 55 -3.01 19.47 3.28
C LYS A 55 -1.90 20.46 3.64
N PHE A 56 -0.76 19.94 4.13
CA PHE A 56 0.45 20.72 4.44
C PHE A 56 1.16 21.28 3.19
N ALA A 57 0.89 20.75 1.99
CA ALA A 57 1.60 21.14 0.78
C ALA A 57 1.24 22.60 0.39
N PRO A 58 2.22 23.43 -0.03
CA PRO A 58 1.96 24.79 -0.48
C PRO A 58 0.93 24.87 -1.59
N ALA A 59 0.10 25.90 -1.60
CA ALA A 59 -1.01 26.03 -2.56
C ALA A 59 -0.54 26.17 -4.02
N ASN A 60 0.66 26.69 -4.23
CA ASN A 60 1.26 26.87 -5.56
C ASN A 60 1.97 25.59 -6.07
N LYS A 61 2.01 24.52 -5.29
CA LYS A 61 2.64 23.26 -5.70
C LYS A 61 1.59 22.21 -6.08
N PRO A 62 1.78 21.47 -7.16
CA PRO A 62 0.83 20.44 -7.57
C PRO A 62 0.75 19.29 -6.56
N ARG A 63 -0.47 18.83 -6.30
CA ARG A 63 -0.78 17.63 -5.50
C ARG A 63 -1.36 16.58 -6.41
N ILE A 64 -0.87 15.36 -6.32
CA ILE A 64 -1.29 14.23 -7.16
C ILE A 64 -1.56 13.02 -6.27
N SER A 65 -2.60 12.27 -6.57
CA SER A 65 -2.74 10.93 -6.00
C SER A 65 -2.33 9.87 -7.02
N LEU A 66 -1.60 8.87 -6.55
CA LEU A 66 -1.17 7.74 -7.37
C LEU A 66 -1.71 6.44 -6.77
N SER A 67 -2.75 5.89 -7.39
CA SER A 67 -3.40 4.63 -6.98
C SER A 67 -3.79 4.62 -5.49
N SER A 68 -4.23 5.75 -4.96
CA SER A 68 -4.70 5.84 -3.57
C SER A 68 -5.96 5.05 -3.38
N SER A 69 -6.11 4.40 -2.23
CA SER A 69 -7.27 3.55 -1.94
C SER A 69 -8.02 4.02 -0.70
N PHE A 70 -9.35 3.98 -0.78
CA PHE A 70 -10.22 4.14 0.37
C PHE A 70 -10.45 2.81 1.09
N ALA A 71 -10.51 1.70 0.35
CA ALA A 71 -10.80 0.35 0.84
C ALA A 71 -12.03 0.26 1.77
N ILE A 72 -12.99 1.15 1.60
CA ILE A 72 -14.29 1.22 2.30
C ILE A 72 -15.40 1.39 1.26
N LYS A 73 -16.62 0.97 1.61
CA LYS A 73 -17.78 1.07 0.70
C LYS A 73 -18.27 2.49 0.51
N SER A 74 -18.30 3.27 1.58
CA SER A 74 -18.76 4.65 1.63
C SER A 74 -17.92 5.43 2.62
N LEU A 75 -17.67 6.70 2.34
CA LEU A 75 -16.94 7.59 3.23
C LEU A 75 -17.90 8.05 4.35
N PRO A 76 -17.53 7.92 5.64
CA PRO A 76 -18.35 8.46 6.72
C PRO A 76 -18.56 9.97 6.59
N VAL A 77 -19.78 10.44 6.89
CA VAL A 77 -20.21 11.83 6.63
C VAL A 77 -19.34 12.87 7.32
N GLU A 78 -18.84 12.55 8.50
CA GLU A 78 -17.94 13.41 9.27
C GLU A 78 -16.64 13.77 8.53
N PHE A 79 -16.22 12.95 7.55
CA PHE A 79 -15.04 13.20 6.74
C PHE A 79 -15.33 13.91 5.41
N HIS A 80 -16.61 14.04 5.00
CA HIS A 80 -16.98 14.59 3.69
C HIS A 80 -16.40 16.00 3.47
N ASN A 81 -16.53 16.90 4.44
CA ASN A 81 -16.05 18.26 4.32
C ASN A 81 -14.52 18.31 4.14
N LEU A 82 -13.79 17.55 4.96
CA LEU A 82 -12.33 17.49 4.90
C LEU A 82 -11.86 16.98 3.52
N PHE A 83 -12.36 15.80 3.13
CA PHE A 83 -11.96 15.17 1.86
C PHE A 83 -12.37 16.01 0.66
N SER A 84 -13.60 16.56 0.64
CA SER A 84 -14.05 17.40 -0.47
C SER A 84 -13.21 18.66 -0.62
N ASN A 85 -12.88 19.32 0.49
CA ASN A 85 -12.07 20.53 0.45
C ASN A 85 -10.63 20.28 -0.02
N GLU A 86 -10.04 19.16 0.38
CA GLU A 86 -8.66 18.88 0.02
C GLU A 86 -8.52 18.22 -1.36
N LEU A 87 -9.37 17.24 -1.71
CA LEU A 87 -9.27 16.56 -3.00
C LEU A 87 -9.57 17.49 -4.19
N LYS A 88 -10.39 18.52 -4.01
CA LYS A 88 -10.59 19.58 -5.03
C LYS A 88 -9.30 20.31 -5.40
N LYS A 89 -8.30 20.35 -4.52
CA LYS A 89 -7.02 21.03 -4.73
C LYS A 89 -6.01 20.16 -5.52
N PHE A 90 -6.28 18.87 -5.66
CA PHE A 90 -5.39 17.99 -6.40
C PHE A 90 -5.41 18.32 -7.90
N LYS A 91 -4.21 18.35 -8.50
CA LYS A 91 -4.06 18.54 -9.95
C LYS A 91 -4.51 17.31 -10.73
N ALA A 92 -4.22 16.12 -10.21
CA ALA A 92 -4.64 14.84 -10.78
C ALA A 92 -5.03 13.87 -9.67
N LEU A 93 -6.07 13.09 -9.93
CA LEU A 93 -6.59 12.08 -9.01
C LEU A 93 -6.56 10.72 -9.66
N SER A 94 -5.87 9.77 -9.05
CA SER A 94 -6.02 8.36 -9.39
C SER A 94 -6.27 7.51 -8.16
N VAL A 95 -7.12 6.52 -8.35
CA VAL A 95 -7.52 5.57 -7.29
C VAL A 95 -7.32 4.14 -7.78
N ARG A 96 -7.14 3.22 -6.84
CA ARG A 96 -6.89 1.82 -7.13
C ARG A 96 -8.15 1.03 -7.48
N GLU A 97 -9.31 1.49 -7.04
CA GLU A 97 -10.58 0.80 -7.21
C GLU A 97 -11.73 1.71 -7.68
N ARG A 98 -12.67 1.12 -8.43
CA ARG A 98 -13.87 1.81 -8.95
C ARG A 98 -14.67 2.49 -7.84
N ASN A 99 -14.71 1.92 -6.66
CA ASN A 99 -15.44 2.51 -5.55
C ASN A 99 -14.85 3.85 -5.10
N GLY A 100 -13.54 4.03 -5.18
CA GLY A 100 -12.89 5.31 -4.92
C GLY A 100 -13.37 6.42 -5.87
N VAL A 101 -13.58 6.09 -7.16
CA VAL A 101 -14.20 7.03 -8.11
C VAL A 101 -15.60 7.42 -7.66
N ASN A 102 -16.43 6.45 -7.23
CA ASN A 102 -17.78 6.72 -6.76
C ASN A 102 -17.79 7.62 -5.52
N ILE A 103 -16.89 7.37 -4.56
CA ILE A 103 -16.75 8.22 -3.37
C ILE A 103 -16.41 9.66 -3.79
N ILE A 104 -15.40 9.84 -4.63
CA ILE A 104 -14.96 11.18 -5.03
C ILE A 104 -16.04 11.92 -5.85
N GLN A 105 -16.57 11.27 -6.87
CA GLN A 105 -17.48 11.95 -7.81
C GLN A 105 -18.91 12.05 -7.30
N LYS A 106 -19.43 10.98 -6.64
CA LYS A 106 -20.85 10.93 -6.24
C LYS A 106 -21.05 11.35 -4.79
N GLU A 107 -20.29 10.81 -3.83
CA GLU A 107 -20.49 11.14 -2.43
C GLU A 107 -19.94 12.52 -2.07
N LEU A 108 -18.73 12.84 -2.56
CA LEU A 108 -18.09 14.14 -2.33
C LEU A 108 -18.47 15.22 -3.34
N ASN A 109 -19.23 14.87 -4.38
CA ASN A 109 -19.67 15.77 -5.46
C ASN A 109 -18.50 16.58 -6.08
N ILE A 110 -17.42 15.89 -6.43
CA ILE A 110 -16.23 16.50 -7.05
C ILE A 110 -16.25 16.20 -8.55
N SER A 111 -16.49 17.24 -9.35
CA SER A 111 -16.52 17.17 -10.82
C SER A 111 -15.11 17.21 -11.42
N LYS A 112 -14.30 16.18 -11.12
CA LYS A 112 -12.97 15.98 -11.69
C LYS A 112 -12.87 14.59 -12.30
N ASP A 113 -12.02 14.48 -13.31
CA ASP A 113 -11.61 13.18 -13.82
C ASP A 113 -10.81 12.45 -12.76
N VAL A 114 -11.18 11.20 -12.52
CA VAL A 114 -10.52 10.32 -11.56
C VAL A 114 -10.12 9.04 -12.28
N GLU A 115 -8.83 8.86 -12.46
CA GLU A 115 -8.28 7.69 -13.13
C GLU A 115 -8.29 6.47 -12.22
N ILE A 116 -8.53 5.29 -12.80
CA ILE A 116 -8.29 4.02 -12.10
C ILE A 116 -6.94 3.50 -12.56
N SER A 117 -6.01 3.40 -11.64
CA SER A 117 -4.67 2.91 -11.92
C SER A 117 -4.31 1.73 -11.02
N LEU A 118 -3.55 0.79 -11.58
CA LEU A 118 -3.05 -0.35 -10.82
C LEU A 118 -2.12 0.11 -9.68
N ASP A 119 -1.98 -0.76 -8.67
CA ASP A 119 -0.95 -0.56 -7.68
C ASP A 119 0.42 -0.41 -8.38
N PRO A 120 1.27 0.55 -7.97
CA PRO A 120 2.57 0.78 -8.61
C PRO A 120 3.47 -0.45 -8.68
N THR A 121 3.28 -1.42 -7.81
CA THR A 121 4.02 -2.70 -7.87
C THR A 121 3.72 -3.51 -9.14
N LEU A 122 2.61 -3.22 -9.81
CA LEU A 122 2.19 -3.86 -11.06
C LEU A 122 2.51 -3.04 -12.32
N LEU A 123 3.13 -1.86 -12.17
CA LEU A 123 3.49 -1.00 -13.30
C LEU A 123 4.77 -1.45 -14.01
N LEU A 124 5.63 -2.19 -13.32
CA LEU A 124 6.85 -2.73 -13.88
C LEU A 124 6.63 -4.16 -14.38
N SER A 125 7.20 -4.47 -15.54
CA SER A 125 7.30 -5.83 -16.04
C SER A 125 8.21 -6.69 -15.14
N ARG A 126 8.13 -8.01 -15.32
CA ARG A 126 9.03 -8.95 -14.62
C ARG A 126 10.50 -8.63 -14.88
N GLU A 127 10.84 -8.31 -16.11
CA GLU A 127 12.21 -7.99 -16.56
C GLU A 127 12.72 -6.71 -15.88
N GLU A 128 11.90 -5.68 -15.81
CA GLU A 128 12.23 -4.42 -15.11
C GLU A 128 12.42 -4.65 -13.62
N TRP A 129 11.52 -5.40 -12.97
CA TRP A 129 11.71 -5.79 -11.56
C TRP A 129 13.02 -6.55 -11.34
N LEU A 130 13.34 -7.53 -12.20
CA LEU A 130 14.57 -8.30 -12.09
C LEU A 130 15.84 -7.46 -12.31
N SER A 131 15.74 -6.36 -13.05
CA SER A 131 16.86 -5.41 -13.22
C SER A 131 17.08 -4.52 -11.98
N CYS A 132 16.01 -4.18 -11.26
CA CYS A 132 16.06 -3.28 -10.12
C CYS A 132 16.39 -3.96 -8.79
N VAL A 133 16.01 -5.24 -8.64
CA VAL A 133 16.18 -5.95 -7.36
C VAL A 133 17.43 -6.84 -7.39
N PRO A 134 18.16 -6.94 -6.26
CA PRO A 134 19.29 -7.86 -6.17
C PRO A 134 18.82 -9.30 -6.43
N ARG A 135 19.61 -10.06 -7.16
CA ARG A 135 19.33 -11.49 -7.34
C ARG A 135 19.26 -12.17 -5.98
N SER A 136 18.21 -12.94 -5.78
CA SER A 136 18.03 -13.72 -4.56
C SER A 136 19.15 -14.78 -4.45
N SER A 137 19.74 -14.88 -3.28
CA SER A 137 20.61 -16.01 -2.92
C SER A 137 19.82 -17.28 -2.58
N PHE A 138 18.49 -17.14 -2.44
CA PHE A 138 17.60 -18.26 -2.19
C PHE A 138 17.53 -19.15 -3.42
N LYS A 139 18.01 -20.38 -3.27
CA LYS A 139 17.96 -21.42 -4.31
C LYS A 139 17.43 -22.70 -3.70
N LYS A 140 16.40 -23.26 -4.29
CA LYS A 140 15.91 -24.59 -3.97
C LYS A 140 16.16 -25.54 -5.15
N LYS A 141 16.67 -26.71 -4.86
CA LYS A 141 16.91 -27.76 -5.87
C LYS A 141 15.64 -28.57 -6.18
N ARG A 142 14.69 -28.61 -5.25
CA ARG A 142 13.41 -29.30 -5.37
C ARG A 142 12.27 -28.32 -5.60
N PRO A 143 11.15 -28.74 -6.21
CA PRO A 143 9.94 -27.94 -6.22
C PRO A 143 9.55 -27.49 -4.83
N TYR A 144 9.00 -26.30 -4.70
CA TYR A 144 8.55 -25.79 -3.42
C TYR A 144 7.23 -25.02 -3.53
N ILE A 145 6.48 -25.05 -2.45
CA ILE A 145 5.28 -24.25 -2.25
C ILE A 145 5.69 -23.04 -1.42
N LEU A 146 5.58 -21.84 -2.00
CA LEU A 146 5.81 -20.61 -1.26
C LEU A 146 4.52 -20.19 -0.55
N VAL A 147 4.55 -20.13 0.76
CA VAL A 147 3.43 -19.68 1.58
C VAL A 147 3.68 -18.23 2.03
N TYR A 148 2.82 -17.33 1.58
CA TYR A 148 2.73 -15.95 2.06
C TYR A 148 1.30 -15.73 2.52
N MET A 149 1.10 -15.49 3.81
CA MET A 149 -0.21 -15.39 4.40
C MET A 149 -0.36 -14.11 5.22
N TRP A 150 -1.50 -13.47 5.07
CA TRP A 150 -1.85 -12.25 5.78
C TRP A 150 -3.18 -12.47 6.50
N THR A 151 -3.15 -12.58 7.81
CA THR A 151 -4.29 -13.08 8.62
C THR A 151 -5.05 -12.02 9.39
N TYR A 152 -4.75 -10.74 9.19
CA TYR A 152 -5.41 -9.66 9.93
C TYR A 152 -6.91 -9.51 9.64
N ALA A 153 -7.39 -10.01 8.51
CA ALA A 153 -8.79 -9.86 8.09
C ALA A 153 -9.66 -11.11 8.36
N PHE A 154 -9.04 -12.28 8.47
CA PHE A 154 -9.72 -13.56 8.69
C PHE A 154 -8.74 -14.62 9.23
N GLU A 155 -9.27 -15.67 9.86
CA GLU A 155 -8.50 -16.80 10.36
C GLU A 155 -8.64 -18.00 9.42
N PRO A 156 -7.63 -18.32 8.61
CA PRO A 156 -7.71 -19.41 7.62
C PRO A 156 -7.44 -20.81 8.21
N ARG A 157 -7.00 -20.89 9.46
CA ARG A 157 -6.71 -22.18 10.10
C ARG A 157 -7.98 -22.90 10.57
N PRO A 158 -8.05 -24.24 10.55
CA PRO A 158 -6.97 -25.15 10.14
C PRO A 158 -6.92 -25.44 8.64
N TYR A 159 -7.86 -24.94 7.84
CA TYR A 159 -8.02 -25.32 6.43
C TYR A 159 -6.78 -25.08 5.58
N ILE A 160 -6.08 -23.97 5.80
CA ILE A 160 -4.88 -23.64 5.03
C ILE A 160 -3.79 -24.72 5.21
N PHE A 161 -3.67 -25.31 6.38
CA PHE A 161 -2.70 -26.40 6.64
C PHE A 161 -3.03 -27.65 5.85
N GLN A 162 -4.31 -28.02 5.77
CA GLN A 162 -4.77 -29.16 4.98
C GLN A 162 -4.50 -28.94 3.49
N VAL A 163 -4.72 -27.72 2.97
CA VAL A 163 -4.43 -27.36 1.57
C VAL A 163 -2.92 -27.47 1.30
N ILE A 164 -2.08 -26.92 2.18
CA ILE A 164 -0.62 -26.99 2.04
C ILE A 164 -0.15 -28.44 2.04
N GLU A 165 -0.61 -29.25 2.99
CA GLU A 165 -0.26 -30.68 3.08
C GLU A 165 -0.70 -31.48 1.86
N TYR A 166 -1.90 -31.20 1.35
CA TYR A 166 -2.40 -31.83 0.15
C TYR A 166 -1.46 -31.58 -1.04
N TYR A 167 -1.17 -30.33 -1.34
CA TYR A 167 -0.30 -29.99 -2.47
C TYR A 167 1.15 -30.41 -2.25
N GLN A 168 1.65 -30.38 -1.02
CA GLN A 168 2.97 -30.87 -0.68
C GLN A 168 3.13 -32.35 -1.04
N LYS A 169 2.13 -33.17 -0.74
CA LYS A 169 2.11 -34.60 -1.10
C LYS A 169 2.00 -34.79 -2.60
N GLN A 170 1.08 -34.09 -3.27
CA GLN A 170 0.85 -34.21 -4.71
C GLN A 170 2.08 -33.82 -5.55
N MET A 171 2.79 -32.80 -5.14
CA MET A 171 3.92 -32.26 -5.90
C MET A 171 5.28 -32.77 -5.37
N SER A 172 5.32 -33.56 -4.34
CA SER A 172 6.56 -33.93 -3.62
C SER A 172 7.44 -32.70 -3.32
N ALA A 173 6.79 -31.60 -2.94
CA ALA A 173 7.40 -30.28 -2.81
C ALA A 173 7.79 -29.98 -1.37
N GLU A 174 8.79 -29.13 -1.18
CA GLU A 174 9.09 -28.51 0.11
C GLU A 174 8.13 -27.33 0.37
N VAL A 175 7.83 -27.05 1.63
CA VAL A 175 7.09 -25.86 2.02
C VAL A 175 8.07 -24.79 2.47
N VAL A 176 7.92 -23.59 1.93
CA VAL A 176 8.72 -22.40 2.26
C VAL A 176 7.78 -21.31 2.71
N VAL A 177 7.96 -20.81 3.92
CA VAL A 177 7.12 -19.74 4.48
C VAL A 177 7.90 -18.45 4.51
N LEU A 178 7.32 -17.36 3.99
CA LEU A 178 7.90 -16.04 4.16
C LEU A 178 7.81 -15.61 5.63
N GLU A 179 8.96 -15.18 6.18
CA GLU A 179 9.09 -14.75 7.58
C GLU A 179 8.18 -13.55 7.88
N GLY A 180 7.59 -13.55 9.04
CA GLY A 180 6.78 -12.43 9.57
C GLY A 180 5.43 -12.84 10.16
N HIS A 181 5.01 -14.08 9.94
CA HIS A 181 3.70 -14.56 10.40
C HIS A 181 3.84 -15.58 11.53
N ARG A 182 3.69 -15.13 12.77
CA ARG A 182 3.66 -15.99 13.97
C ARG A 182 2.56 -17.05 13.90
N GLU A 183 1.52 -16.78 13.12
CA GLU A 183 0.36 -17.63 12.93
C GLU A 183 0.68 -18.95 12.21
N LEU A 184 1.84 -19.04 11.56
CA LEU A 184 2.29 -20.26 10.89
C LEU A 184 3.23 -21.14 11.75
N GLN A 185 3.38 -20.83 13.02
CA GLN A 185 4.24 -21.59 13.96
C GLN A 185 3.82 -23.05 14.22
N GLY A 186 2.82 -23.57 13.54
CA GLY A 186 2.44 -24.99 13.55
C GLY A 186 2.96 -25.80 12.36
N LEU A 187 3.46 -25.13 11.32
CA LEU A 187 4.01 -25.81 10.15
C LEU A 187 5.46 -26.23 10.41
N ARG A 188 5.76 -27.52 10.31
CA ARG A 188 7.13 -28.07 10.29
C ARG A 188 7.79 -27.73 8.94
N CYS A 189 8.18 -26.49 8.73
CA CYS A 189 8.82 -26.06 7.51
C CYS A 189 9.94 -25.05 7.79
N PRO A 190 10.99 -24.99 6.96
CA PRO A 190 12.03 -23.99 7.13
C PRO A 190 11.46 -22.59 6.82
N PHE A 191 11.68 -21.67 7.75
CA PHE A 191 11.43 -20.23 7.53
C PHE A 191 12.59 -19.61 6.73
N VAL A 192 12.30 -18.69 5.84
CA VAL A 192 13.27 -17.95 5.01
C VAL A 192 13.31 -16.47 5.41
#